data_278a0a31b011939e4660c684f876d730
#
_entry.id   278a0a31b011939e4660c684f876d730
#
_cell.length_a   1.000
_cell.length_b   1.000
_cell.length_c   1.000
_cell.angle_alpha   90.00
_cell.angle_beta   90.00
_cell.angle_gamma   90.00
#
_symmetry.space_group_name_H-M   'P 1'
#
loop_
_entity.id
_entity.type
_entity.pdbx_description
1 polymer ?
#
loop_
_entity_poly.entity_id
_entity_poly.type
_entity_poly.pdbx_seq_one_letter_code
_entity_poly.pdbx_strand_id
1 'polypeptide(L)'
;MSARRLPADAVAGSAAAAARTVAAARSRAPRIAALLPVALVALLLAGCGGTAAPAPEAAAERPAVSRDVAPLEPALSVTDPRGTAVTVPAPPTRIVCLTGLCDDMVVELGLTPAGTSTPALLKNPVLLGERAAQVPTVAGSFGSEDVESIAALRPDLVIGLGGVHEPLRAAIERFAPLWLVQPTTWEESVGYLRDLGSLTGRTAEATAGERRFRTTLADGVERARATGQADRKVLLMYGSADTIGVDTTDTVNGNLLATLYDYPFVPRGADVETASTYSVEEILAQAPDVVFAFSLLFSSADRTLTDQLAANPVWAQVPAVQQGNVHEMDPRLWGSGRGTRSLGAIVTQSLAVVPGR
;
A
#
# COMPACT_ATOMS: atom_id res chain seq x y z
N MET A 1 -42.34 -43.18 0.46
CA MET A 1 -43.29 -43.25 1.55
C MET A 1 -42.75 -42.59 2.78
N SER A 2 -43.53 -41.72 3.35
CA SER A 2 -43.46 -40.97 4.62
C SER A 2 -42.46 -39.82 4.75
N ALA A 3 -43.00 -38.66 4.45
CA ALA A 3 -42.54 -37.38 4.93
C ALA A 3 -42.83 -37.23 6.44
N ARG A 4 -41.89 -36.69 7.21
CA ARG A 4 -42.18 -36.10 8.53
C ARG A 4 -41.76 -34.63 8.51
N ARG A 5 -42.76 -33.78 8.57
CA ARG A 5 -42.65 -32.35 8.91
C ARG A 5 -42.48 -32.24 10.43
N LEU A 6 -41.65 -31.31 10.88
CA LEU A 6 -41.64 -30.79 12.24
C LEU A 6 -41.99 -29.31 12.24
N PRO A 7 -42.67 -28.80 13.27
CA PRO A 7 -43.35 -27.51 13.25
C PRO A 7 -42.41 -26.35 13.64
N ALA A 8 -42.80 -25.16 13.11
CA ALA A 8 -42.30 -23.87 13.56
C ALA A 8 -42.97 -23.49 14.89
N ASP A 9 -42.18 -23.09 15.88
CA ASP A 9 -42.68 -22.33 17.01
C ASP A 9 -41.86 -21.07 17.23
N ALA A 10 -42.58 -19.98 17.26
CA ALA A 10 -42.14 -18.62 17.49
C ALA A 10 -41.77 -18.41 18.95
N VAL A 11 -40.66 -17.67 19.20
CA VAL A 11 -40.45 -16.95 20.46
C VAL A 11 -40.13 -15.51 20.17
N ALA A 12 -41.14 -14.68 20.39
CA ALA A 12 -41.00 -13.23 20.52
C ALA A 12 -40.51 -12.91 21.93
N GLY A 13 -39.52 -12.07 22.06
CA GLY A 13 -38.95 -11.60 23.34
C GLY A 13 -38.38 -10.20 23.23
N SER A 14 -39.26 -9.25 23.40
CA SER A 14 -39.16 -8.02 24.19
C SER A 14 -37.84 -7.20 24.16
N ALA A 15 -37.91 -6.08 23.45
CA ALA A 15 -37.01 -4.92 23.62
C ALA A 15 -37.38 -4.17 24.92
N ALA A 16 -36.37 -3.91 25.76
CA ALA A 16 -36.46 -2.96 26.87
C ALA A 16 -35.47 -1.84 26.65
N ALA A 17 -36.00 -0.68 26.29
CA ALA A 17 -35.27 0.58 26.20
C ALA A 17 -34.84 1.07 27.59
N ALA A 18 -33.56 1.41 27.74
CA ALA A 18 -33.06 2.20 28.90
C ALA A 18 -32.54 3.55 28.40
N ALA A 19 -33.43 4.54 28.43
CA ALA A 19 -33.06 5.94 28.28
C ALA A 19 -32.34 6.41 29.55
N ARG A 20 -31.10 6.87 29.42
CA ARG A 20 -30.38 7.62 30.47
C ARG A 20 -30.31 9.09 30.07
N THR A 21 -31.12 9.86 30.76
CA THR A 21 -31.12 11.34 30.84
C THR A 21 -29.78 11.84 31.36
N VAL A 22 -29.07 12.67 30.64
CA VAL A 22 -27.93 13.45 31.11
C VAL A 22 -28.40 14.88 31.33
N ALA A 23 -28.40 15.29 32.59
CA ALA A 23 -28.78 16.62 33.03
C ALA A 23 -27.73 17.65 32.62
N ALA A 24 -28.19 18.74 32.00
CA ALA A 24 -27.39 19.90 31.67
C ALA A 24 -27.11 20.77 32.93
N ALA A 25 -25.86 20.87 33.31
CA ALA A 25 -25.41 21.84 34.29
C ALA A 25 -25.11 23.19 33.62
N ARG A 26 -25.93 24.19 33.87
CA ARG A 26 -25.70 25.57 33.49
C ARG A 26 -24.75 26.22 34.52
N SER A 27 -23.53 26.57 34.12
CA SER A 27 -22.68 27.47 34.89
C SER A 27 -22.81 28.90 34.38
N ARG A 28 -23.17 29.79 35.35
CA ARG A 28 -23.29 31.23 35.16
C ARG A 28 -21.89 31.86 35.15
N ALA A 29 -21.58 32.66 34.13
CA ALA A 29 -20.42 33.57 34.17
C ALA A 29 -20.79 34.94 34.76
N PRO A 30 -19.92 35.59 35.55
CA PRO A 30 -20.14 36.93 36.03
C PRO A 30 -19.68 37.97 34.97
N ARG A 31 -20.53 39.01 34.81
CA ARG A 31 -20.24 40.19 34.03
C ARG A 31 -19.32 41.11 34.82
N ILE A 32 -18.20 41.49 34.27
CA ILE A 32 -17.41 42.63 34.73
C ILE A 32 -17.47 43.69 33.63
N ALA A 33 -18.05 44.79 33.98
CA ALA A 33 -18.06 46.02 33.17
C ALA A 33 -16.81 46.83 33.49
N ALA A 34 -16.09 47.32 32.52
CA ALA A 34 -15.10 48.38 32.68
C ALA A 34 -15.03 49.26 31.42
N LEU A 35 -15.06 50.49 31.68
CA LEU A 35 -15.27 51.72 30.96
C LEU A 35 -14.22 52.02 29.86
N LEU A 36 -14.72 52.68 28.78
CA LEU A 36 -13.96 53.40 27.76
C LEU A 36 -13.15 54.60 28.30
N PRO A 37 -12.12 55.06 27.55
CA PRO A 37 -12.33 56.35 26.87
C PRO A 37 -11.98 56.37 25.39
N VAL A 38 -12.74 57.18 24.68
CA VAL A 38 -12.65 57.66 23.33
C VAL A 38 -11.38 58.48 23.12
N ALA A 39 -10.61 58.17 22.05
CA ALA A 39 -9.75 59.16 21.42
C ALA A 39 -9.89 59.06 19.89
N LEU A 40 -10.51 60.03 19.31
CA LEU A 40 -10.76 60.31 17.90
C LEU A 40 -9.50 60.92 17.32
N VAL A 41 -8.85 60.25 16.36
CA VAL A 41 -7.99 60.94 15.37
C VAL A 41 -8.29 60.39 13.98
N ALA A 42 -8.94 61.21 13.19
CA ALA A 42 -9.14 61.01 11.76
C ALA A 42 -7.86 61.40 11.00
N LEU A 43 -7.30 60.47 10.21
CA LEU A 43 -6.41 60.83 9.07
C LEU A 43 -6.88 60.07 7.84
N LEU A 44 -7.44 60.80 6.90
CA LEU A 44 -7.73 60.37 5.56
C LEU A 44 -6.42 60.32 4.76
N LEU A 45 -6.03 59.09 4.33
CA LEU A 45 -5.12 58.92 3.22
C LEU A 45 -5.71 57.86 2.27
N ALA A 46 -6.12 58.35 1.12
CA ALA A 46 -6.51 57.52 -0.02
C ALA A 46 -5.30 56.72 -0.49
N GLY A 47 -5.33 55.36 -0.32
CA GLY A 47 -4.38 54.42 -0.87
C GLY A 47 -5.12 53.45 -1.76
N CYS A 48 -4.80 53.39 -3.05
CA CYS A 48 -5.31 52.48 -4.03
C CYS A 48 -5.20 51.05 -3.52
N GLY A 49 -6.34 50.39 -3.32
CA GLY A 49 -6.38 48.94 -2.97
C GLY A 49 -5.99 48.08 -4.17
N GLY A 50 -4.73 47.72 -4.25
CA GLY A 50 -4.30 46.56 -5.02
C GLY A 50 -4.72 45.32 -4.23
N THR A 51 -5.68 44.55 -4.72
CA THR A 51 -5.94 43.18 -4.27
C THR A 51 -4.68 42.39 -4.55
N ALA A 52 -3.83 42.18 -3.50
CA ALA A 52 -2.77 41.21 -3.56
C ALA A 52 -3.42 39.85 -3.77
N ALA A 53 -3.14 39.22 -4.92
CA ALA A 53 -3.46 37.83 -5.12
C ALA A 53 -2.85 36.99 -3.94
N PRO A 54 -3.54 36.00 -3.39
CA PRO A 54 -2.94 35.14 -2.40
C PRO A 54 -1.64 34.59 -2.96
N ALA A 55 -0.55 34.73 -2.21
CA ALA A 55 0.72 34.11 -2.56
C ALA A 55 0.46 32.62 -2.79
N PRO A 56 1.06 31.99 -3.81
CA PRO A 56 0.93 30.55 -4.00
C PRO A 56 1.37 29.88 -2.72
N GLU A 57 0.47 29.07 -2.15
CA GLU A 57 0.74 28.24 -0.99
C GLU A 57 2.00 27.44 -1.30
N ALA A 58 3.07 27.67 -0.54
CA ALA A 58 4.33 27.00 -0.77
C ALA A 58 4.07 25.51 -0.68
N ALA A 59 4.28 24.79 -1.79
CA ALA A 59 4.12 23.34 -1.84
C ALA A 59 4.90 22.76 -0.66
N ALA A 60 4.22 22.00 0.21
CA ALA A 60 4.83 21.39 1.37
C ALA A 60 6.07 20.61 0.94
N GLU A 61 7.21 20.99 1.48
CA GLU A 61 8.49 20.40 1.08
C GLU A 61 8.46 18.91 1.44
N ARG A 62 8.48 18.04 0.43
CA ARG A 62 8.49 16.60 0.64
C ARG A 62 9.75 16.23 1.43
N PRO A 63 9.63 15.39 2.49
CA PRO A 63 10.78 15.01 3.30
C PRO A 63 11.87 14.33 2.44
N ALA A 64 13.13 14.63 2.76
CA ALA A 64 14.26 13.97 2.13
C ALA A 64 14.33 12.51 2.58
N VAL A 65 14.61 11.61 1.63
CA VAL A 65 14.83 10.19 1.95
C VAL A 65 16.24 10.03 2.51
N SER A 66 16.35 9.57 3.78
CA SER A 66 17.65 9.29 4.39
C SER A 66 18.29 8.05 3.77
N ARG A 67 19.58 8.15 3.44
CA ARG A 67 20.43 7.02 3.02
C ARG A 67 21.04 6.27 4.20
N ASP A 68 20.85 6.75 5.43
CA ASP A 68 21.41 6.13 6.62
C ASP A 68 20.71 4.81 6.93
N VAL A 69 21.51 3.82 7.26
CA VAL A 69 21.07 2.47 7.63
C VAL A 69 21.64 2.13 8.99
N ALA A 70 20.78 1.98 9.98
CA ALA A 70 21.17 1.56 11.31
C ALA A 70 21.71 0.11 11.32
N PRO A 71 22.64 -0.24 12.20
CA PRO A 71 23.05 -1.62 12.44
C PRO A 71 21.83 -2.53 12.72
N LEU A 72 22.00 -3.80 12.45
CA LEU A 72 20.97 -4.82 12.66
C LEU A 72 21.58 -6.02 13.37
N GLU A 73 20.91 -6.48 14.42
CA GLU A 73 21.35 -7.65 15.21
C GLU A 73 20.45 -8.86 14.93
N PRO A 74 20.99 -10.09 15.02
CA PRO A 74 20.19 -11.29 14.95
C PRO A 74 19.15 -11.36 16.08
N ALA A 75 17.95 -11.87 15.76
CA ALA A 75 16.89 -12.14 16.71
C ALA A 75 16.14 -13.42 16.33
N LEU A 76 15.48 -14.06 17.29
CA LEU A 76 14.64 -15.23 17.04
C LEU A 76 13.16 -14.95 17.26
N SER A 77 12.79 -13.68 17.38
CA SER A 77 11.41 -13.25 17.56
C SER A 77 11.18 -11.93 16.84
N VAL A 78 10.02 -11.81 16.22
CA VAL A 78 9.50 -10.58 15.61
C VAL A 78 8.04 -10.41 16.04
N THR A 79 7.46 -9.25 15.74
CA THR A 79 6.07 -8.94 16.07
C THR A 79 5.28 -8.76 14.79
N ASP A 80 4.09 -9.37 14.69
CA ASP A 80 3.17 -9.15 13.58
C ASP A 80 2.41 -7.81 13.74
N PRO A 81 1.67 -7.32 12.73
CA PRO A 81 0.93 -6.05 12.79
C PRO A 81 -0.12 -5.96 13.91
N ARG A 82 -0.54 -7.09 14.48
CA ARG A 82 -1.48 -7.14 15.62
C ARG A 82 -0.79 -7.16 16.98
N GLY A 83 0.54 -7.10 16.99
CA GLY A 83 1.34 -7.17 18.19
C GLY A 83 1.59 -8.59 18.68
N THR A 84 1.30 -9.63 17.87
CA THR A 84 1.58 -11.03 18.21
C THR A 84 3.06 -11.32 18.02
N ALA A 85 3.72 -11.83 19.05
CA ALA A 85 5.10 -12.28 18.92
C ALA A 85 5.17 -13.61 18.15
N VAL A 86 5.98 -13.63 17.09
CA VAL A 86 6.31 -14.83 16.32
C VAL A 86 7.74 -15.22 16.63
N THR A 87 7.91 -16.37 17.28
CA THR A 87 9.21 -16.86 17.73
C THR A 87 9.59 -18.12 16.96
N VAL A 88 10.82 -18.20 16.50
CA VAL A 88 11.41 -19.37 15.84
C VAL A 88 12.45 -20.01 16.74
N PRO A 89 12.57 -21.37 16.77
CA PRO A 89 13.53 -22.04 17.65
C PRO A 89 14.99 -21.91 17.18
N ALA A 90 15.19 -21.60 15.91
CA ALA A 90 16.48 -21.38 15.26
C ALA A 90 16.28 -20.49 14.01
N PRO A 91 17.33 -19.91 13.44
CA PRO A 91 17.22 -19.14 12.20
C PRO A 91 16.54 -19.97 11.09
N PRO A 92 15.42 -19.50 10.51
CA PRO A 92 14.66 -20.25 9.52
C PRO A 92 15.45 -20.40 8.21
N THR A 93 15.36 -21.60 7.63
CA THR A 93 16.01 -21.98 6.38
C THR A 93 15.03 -22.45 5.29
N ARG A 94 13.81 -22.79 5.68
CA ARG A 94 12.74 -23.28 4.81
C ARG A 94 11.52 -22.39 4.91
N ILE A 95 11.61 -21.25 4.26
CA ILE A 95 10.57 -20.23 4.31
C ILE A 95 9.58 -20.46 3.18
N VAL A 96 8.29 -20.63 3.48
CA VAL A 96 7.21 -20.66 2.50
C VAL A 96 6.55 -19.29 2.44
N CYS A 97 6.43 -18.75 1.23
CA CYS A 97 5.91 -17.43 0.95
C CYS A 97 4.48 -17.48 0.41
N LEU A 98 3.53 -16.85 1.12
CA LEU A 98 2.14 -16.68 0.69
C LEU A 98 1.86 -15.26 0.18
N THR A 99 2.90 -14.43 0.01
CA THR A 99 2.80 -13.06 -0.48
C THR A 99 4.07 -12.65 -1.21
N GLY A 100 3.92 -11.79 -2.22
CA GLY A 100 5.05 -11.29 -3.00
C GLY A 100 6.08 -10.49 -2.18
N LEU A 101 5.68 -9.85 -1.08
CA LEU A 101 6.63 -9.24 -0.14
C LEU A 101 7.59 -10.27 0.45
N CYS A 102 7.09 -11.45 0.85
CA CYS A 102 7.94 -12.52 1.36
C CYS A 102 8.93 -12.99 0.30
N ASP A 103 8.46 -13.24 -0.93
CA ASP A 103 9.35 -13.65 -2.04
C ASP A 103 10.48 -12.64 -2.25
N ASP A 104 10.16 -11.35 -2.26
CA ASP A 104 11.13 -10.27 -2.43
C ASP A 104 12.16 -10.25 -1.30
N MET A 105 11.70 -10.30 -0.04
CA MET A 105 12.56 -10.30 1.14
C MET A 105 13.50 -11.51 1.16
N VAL A 106 12.98 -12.72 0.90
CA VAL A 106 13.77 -13.96 0.88
C VAL A 106 14.86 -13.88 -0.19
N VAL A 107 14.50 -13.39 -1.38
CA VAL A 107 15.47 -13.20 -2.49
C VAL A 107 16.48 -12.09 -2.17
N GLU A 108 16.05 -10.99 -1.52
CA GLU A 108 16.95 -9.91 -1.10
C GLU A 108 18.02 -10.40 -0.13
N LEU A 109 17.66 -11.32 0.77
CA LEU A 109 18.58 -11.95 1.73
C LEU A 109 19.48 -13.02 1.09
N GLY A 110 19.42 -13.22 -0.24
CA GLY A 110 20.21 -14.24 -0.92
C GLY A 110 19.72 -15.66 -0.70
N LEU A 111 18.48 -15.81 -0.21
CA LEU A 111 17.83 -17.11 0.01
C LEU A 111 16.92 -17.47 -1.19
N THR A 112 16.40 -18.69 -1.17
CA THR A 112 15.39 -19.15 -2.12
C THR A 112 14.17 -19.63 -1.33
N PRO A 113 12.95 -19.19 -1.66
CA PRO A 113 11.75 -19.68 -1.00
C PRO A 113 11.63 -21.21 -1.12
N ALA A 114 11.23 -21.88 -0.03
CA ALA A 114 10.92 -23.32 -0.05
C ALA A 114 9.64 -23.62 -0.84
N GLY A 115 8.79 -22.59 -1.03
CA GLY A 115 7.61 -22.60 -1.87
C GLY A 115 7.00 -21.19 -1.92
N THR A 116 6.19 -20.91 -2.94
CA THR A 116 5.55 -19.61 -3.15
C THR A 116 4.12 -19.77 -3.65
N SER A 117 3.21 -18.86 -3.23
CA SER A 117 1.90 -18.67 -3.85
C SER A 117 1.92 -17.62 -4.98
N THR A 118 3.04 -16.90 -5.17
CA THR A 118 3.19 -15.85 -6.21
C THR A 118 4.28 -16.18 -7.24
N PRO A 119 4.23 -17.36 -7.91
CA PRO A 119 5.30 -17.81 -8.81
C PRO A 119 5.50 -16.86 -10.02
N ALA A 120 4.48 -16.12 -10.41
CA ALA A 120 4.54 -15.17 -11.50
C ALA A 120 5.44 -13.96 -11.18
N LEU A 121 5.37 -13.43 -9.95
CA LEU A 121 6.28 -12.38 -9.48
C LEU A 121 7.71 -12.92 -9.38
N LEU A 122 7.87 -14.12 -8.82
CA LEU A 122 9.20 -14.73 -8.64
C LEU A 122 9.96 -14.90 -9.96
N LYS A 123 9.24 -15.13 -11.08
CA LYS A 123 9.80 -15.19 -12.44
C LYS A 123 10.25 -13.84 -13.00
N ASN A 124 9.87 -12.73 -12.37
CA ASN A 124 10.36 -11.42 -12.79
C ASN A 124 11.89 -11.37 -12.65
N PRO A 125 12.65 -10.84 -13.64
CA PRO A 125 14.12 -10.74 -13.59
C PRO A 125 14.63 -9.95 -12.37
N VAL A 126 13.83 -9.06 -11.81
CA VAL A 126 14.15 -8.31 -10.57
C VAL A 126 14.32 -9.25 -9.37
N LEU A 127 13.64 -10.42 -9.38
CA LEU A 127 13.76 -11.45 -8.34
C LEU A 127 14.62 -12.62 -8.81
N LEU A 128 14.04 -13.75 -9.15
CA LEU A 128 14.79 -14.96 -9.53
C LEU A 128 14.89 -15.19 -11.05
N GLY A 129 13.99 -14.57 -11.85
CA GLY A 129 13.92 -14.85 -13.27
C GLY A 129 13.69 -16.34 -13.55
N GLU A 130 14.44 -16.92 -14.48
CA GLU A 130 14.34 -18.34 -14.85
C GLU A 130 14.58 -19.32 -13.70
N ARG A 131 15.34 -18.92 -12.67
CA ARG A 131 15.58 -19.76 -11.49
C ARG A 131 14.32 -20.03 -10.67
N ALA A 132 13.29 -19.20 -10.82
CA ALA A 132 12.00 -19.39 -10.18
C ALA A 132 11.31 -20.70 -10.56
N ALA A 133 11.66 -21.30 -11.72
CA ALA A 133 11.13 -22.60 -12.14
C ALA A 133 11.48 -23.75 -11.17
N GLN A 134 12.49 -23.56 -10.31
CA GLN A 134 12.92 -24.55 -9.32
C GLN A 134 12.16 -24.41 -7.99
N VAL A 135 11.40 -23.33 -7.80
CA VAL A 135 10.64 -23.11 -6.56
C VAL A 135 9.26 -23.73 -6.68
N PRO A 136 8.88 -24.63 -5.76
CA PRO A 136 7.56 -25.23 -5.74
C PRO A 136 6.46 -24.16 -5.61
N THR A 137 5.36 -24.34 -6.34
CA THR A 137 4.18 -23.50 -6.19
C THR A 137 3.27 -24.11 -5.13
N VAL A 138 2.83 -23.29 -4.17
CA VAL A 138 1.78 -23.63 -3.21
C VAL A 138 0.45 -23.74 -3.97
N ALA A 139 -0.29 -24.83 -3.74
CA ALA A 139 -1.58 -25.04 -4.37
C ALA A 139 -2.68 -24.16 -3.72
N GLY A 140 -3.81 -24.01 -4.43
CA GLY A 140 -4.92 -23.16 -3.99
C GLY A 140 -4.95 -21.81 -4.70
N SER A 141 -5.67 -20.86 -4.12
CA SER A 141 -5.77 -19.48 -4.58
C SER A 141 -5.41 -18.52 -3.46
N PHE A 142 -5.11 -17.28 -3.80
CA PHE A 142 -4.73 -16.25 -2.83
C PHE A 142 -5.76 -16.11 -1.70
N GLY A 143 -5.31 -16.23 -0.46
CA GLY A 143 -6.14 -16.24 0.76
C GLY A 143 -6.86 -17.57 1.04
N SER A 144 -6.70 -18.58 0.16
CA SER A 144 -7.29 -19.91 0.27
C SER A 144 -6.30 -20.97 -0.22
N GLU A 145 -5.05 -20.81 0.19
CA GLU A 145 -3.98 -21.75 -0.11
C GLU A 145 -4.24 -23.09 0.55
N ASP A 146 -3.86 -24.16 -0.14
CA ASP A 146 -3.96 -25.52 0.39
C ASP A 146 -2.91 -25.76 1.47
N VAL A 147 -3.38 -25.87 2.72
CA VAL A 147 -2.55 -26.06 3.91
C VAL A 147 -1.75 -27.37 3.83
N GLU A 148 -2.28 -28.42 3.19
CA GLU A 148 -1.56 -29.69 3.04
C GLU A 148 -0.36 -29.52 2.08
N SER A 149 -0.53 -28.73 1.02
CA SER A 149 0.56 -28.40 0.10
C SER A 149 1.66 -27.59 0.79
N ILE A 150 1.28 -26.65 1.70
CA ILE A 150 2.24 -25.91 2.54
C ILE A 150 3.00 -26.87 3.47
N ALA A 151 2.27 -27.74 4.19
CA ALA A 151 2.86 -28.70 5.13
C ALA A 151 3.83 -29.69 4.45
N ALA A 152 3.51 -30.11 3.21
CA ALA A 152 4.38 -31.00 2.42
C ALA A 152 5.76 -30.38 2.12
N LEU A 153 5.87 -29.06 2.09
CA LEU A 153 7.13 -28.33 1.95
C LEU A 153 7.98 -28.31 3.23
N ARG A 154 7.44 -28.77 4.35
CA ARG A 154 8.09 -28.81 5.66
C ARG A 154 8.74 -27.48 6.04
N PRO A 155 7.97 -26.37 6.08
CA PRO A 155 8.50 -25.07 6.44
C PRO A 155 8.94 -25.01 7.91
N ASP A 156 9.94 -24.19 8.20
CA ASP A 156 10.30 -23.74 9.53
C ASP A 156 9.79 -22.29 9.80
N LEU A 157 9.29 -21.62 8.77
CA LEU A 157 8.56 -20.38 8.84
C LEU A 157 7.62 -20.24 7.62
N VAL A 158 6.38 -19.79 7.85
CA VAL A 158 5.45 -19.38 6.80
C VAL A 158 5.21 -17.88 6.94
N ILE A 159 5.28 -17.14 5.82
CA ILE A 159 5.01 -15.70 5.82
C ILE A 159 3.81 -15.42 4.94
N GLY A 160 2.77 -14.81 5.51
CA GLY A 160 1.51 -14.45 4.86
C GLY A 160 1.18 -12.97 4.98
N LEU A 161 0.08 -12.55 4.36
CA LEU A 161 -0.43 -11.19 4.41
C LEU A 161 -1.49 -11.06 5.52
N GLY A 162 -1.35 -10.06 6.37
CA GLY A 162 -2.34 -9.71 7.39
C GLY A 162 -3.70 -9.38 6.75
N GLY A 163 -4.78 -9.71 7.44
CA GLY A 163 -6.14 -9.58 6.92
C GLY A 163 -6.55 -10.68 5.92
N VAL A 164 -5.61 -11.23 5.16
CA VAL A 164 -5.87 -12.26 4.13
C VAL A 164 -5.65 -13.68 4.66
N HIS A 165 -4.48 -13.95 5.26
CA HIS A 165 -4.09 -15.30 5.68
C HIS A 165 -4.37 -15.60 7.16
N GLU A 166 -5.03 -14.68 7.89
CA GLU A 166 -5.52 -14.93 9.24
C GLU A 166 -6.32 -16.22 9.37
N PRO A 167 -7.26 -16.56 8.46
CA PRO A 167 -8.05 -17.78 8.56
C PRO A 167 -7.22 -19.06 8.51
N LEU A 168 -6.03 -19.03 7.93
CA LEU A 168 -5.13 -20.18 7.83
C LEU A 168 -4.27 -20.38 9.08
N ARG A 169 -4.18 -19.40 10.01
CA ARG A 169 -3.30 -19.39 11.17
C ARG A 169 -3.40 -20.66 11.99
N ALA A 170 -4.61 -21.00 12.45
CA ALA A 170 -4.83 -22.16 13.32
C ALA A 170 -4.42 -23.50 12.67
N ALA A 171 -4.44 -23.60 11.36
CA ALA A 171 -4.04 -24.78 10.62
C ALA A 171 -2.53 -24.83 10.40
N ILE A 172 -1.89 -23.72 10.03
CA ILE A 172 -0.46 -23.62 9.76
C ILE A 172 0.35 -23.73 11.06
N GLU A 173 -0.06 -23.10 12.15
CA GLU A 173 0.66 -23.12 13.43
C GLU A 173 0.74 -24.51 14.09
N ARG A 174 0.04 -25.51 13.55
CA ARG A 174 0.21 -26.91 13.97
C ARG A 174 1.54 -27.52 13.53
N PHE A 175 2.21 -26.94 12.51
CA PHE A 175 3.46 -27.49 11.98
C PHE A 175 4.57 -26.47 11.75
N ALA A 176 4.27 -25.16 11.65
CA ALA A 176 5.27 -24.10 11.49
C ALA A 176 4.74 -22.78 12.06
N PRO A 177 5.61 -21.89 12.56
CA PRO A 177 5.23 -20.51 12.88
C PRO A 177 4.66 -19.79 11.64
N LEU A 178 3.58 -19.01 11.82
CA LEU A 178 3.04 -18.10 10.79
C LEU A 178 3.33 -16.66 11.18
N TRP A 179 4.09 -15.97 10.36
CA TRP A 179 4.31 -14.53 10.48
C TRP A 179 3.49 -13.78 9.44
N LEU A 180 2.58 -12.93 9.90
CA LEU A 180 1.78 -12.08 9.03
C LEU A 180 2.45 -10.71 8.90
N VAL A 181 2.55 -10.21 7.67
CA VAL A 181 3.12 -8.90 7.32
C VAL A 181 2.05 -8.07 6.63
N GLN A 182 2.01 -6.77 6.86
CA GLN A 182 0.99 -5.88 6.26
C GLN A 182 1.53 -4.45 6.13
N PRO A 183 2.47 -4.23 5.19
CA PRO A 183 2.98 -2.88 4.99
C PRO A 183 1.96 -1.97 4.31
N THR A 184 1.93 -0.72 4.75
CA THR A 184 1.19 0.37 4.13
C THR A 184 2.13 1.41 3.52
N THR A 185 3.40 1.42 3.95
CA THR A 185 4.44 2.32 3.47
C THR A 185 5.66 1.55 2.99
N TRP A 186 6.52 2.23 2.22
CA TRP A 186 7.79 1.64 1.82
C TRP A 186 8.75 1.47 3.02
N GLU A 187 8.67 2.32 4.02
CA GLU A 187 9.44 2.20 5.27
C GLU A 187 9.09 0.92 6.02
N GLU A 188 7.79 0.59 6.10
CA GLU A 188 7.35 -0.66 6.72
C GLU A 188 7.83 -1.88 5.94
N SER A 189 7.85 -1.81 4.60
CA SER A 189 8.43 -2.88 3.78
C SER A 189 9.93 -3.09 4.07
N VAL A 190 10.68 -2.01 4.26
CA VAL A 190 12.07 -2.07 4.74
C VAL A 190 12.15 -2.66 6.14
N GLY A 191 11.24 -2.28 7.04
CA GLY A 191 11.15 -2.82 8.39
C GLY A 191 11.02 -4.35 8.38
N TYR A 192 10.09 -4.89 7.57
CA TYR A 192 9.92 -6.34 7.42
C TYR A 192 11.16 -7.06 6.83
N LEU A 193 11.87 -6.42 5.88
CA LEU A 193 13.15 -6.95 5.41
C LEU A 193 14.18 -7.06 6.55
N ARG A 194 14.26 -6.04 7.39
CA ARG A 194 15.15 -6.02 8.57
C ARG A 194 14.78 -7.12 9.55
N ASP A 195 13.49 -7.27 9.84
CA ASP A 195 12.97 -8.31 10.75
C ASP A 195 13.30 -9.72 10.24
N LEU A 196 13.09 -9.98 8.94
CA LEU A 196 13.46 -11.27 8.35
C LEU A 196 14.98 -11.47 8.33
N GLY A 197 15.75 -10.40 8.09
CA GLY A 197 17.21 -10.41 8.19
C GLY A 197 17.69 -10.80 9.59
N SER A 198 17.04 -10.25 10.63
CA SER A 198 17.31 -10.63 12.03
C SER A 198 16.97 -12.08 12.32
N LEU A 199 15.76 -12.54 11.91
CA LEU A 199 15.30 -13.93 12.12
C LEU A 199 16.21 -14.97 11.45
N THR A 200 16.68 -14.66 10.24
CA THR A 200 17.51 -15.57 9.44
C THR A 200 19.00 -15.45 9.71
N GLY A 201 19.41 -14.50 10.57
CA GLY A 201 20.82 -14.16 10.78
C GLY A 201 21.50 -13.52 9.56
N ARG A 202 20.71 -13.05 8.56
CA ARG A 202 21.16 -12.38 7.34
C ARG A 202 21.19 -10.85 7.49
N THR A 203 21.72 -10.37 8.61
CA THR A 203 21.69 -8.95 8.96
C THR A 203 22.51 -8.08 8.01
N ALA A 204 23.62 -8.62 7.49
CA ALA A 204 24.47 -7.93 6.52
C ALA A 204 23.75 -7.76 5.16
N GLU A 205 23.09 -8.82 4.68
CA GLU A 205 22.34 -8.81 3.43
C GLU A 205 21.13 -7.88 3.55
N ALA A 206 20.40 -7.91 4.68
CA ALA A 206 19.27 -7.03 4.93
C ALA A 206 19.67 -5.55 4.92
N THR A 207 20.72 -5.19 5.66
CA THR A 207 21.23 -3.78 5.70
C THR A 207 21.81 -3.35 4.36
N ALA A 208 22.40 -4.26 3.59
CA ALA A 208 22.86 -3.96 2.22
C ALA A 208 21.67 -3.75 1.26
N GLY A 209 20.62 -4.56 1.36
CA GLY A 209 19.37 -4.41 0.60
C GLY A 209 18.67 -3.10 0.90
N GLU A 210 18.49 -2.78 2.18
CA GLU A 210 17.95 -1.49 2.62
C GLU A 210 18.76 -0.32 2.04
N ARG A 211 20.10 -0.36 2.13
CA ARG A 211 20.96 0.71 1.62
C ARG A 211 20.80 0.90 0.11
N ARG A 212 20.78 -0.20 -0.66
CA ARG A 212 20.54 -0.12 -2.10
C ARG A 212 19.21 0.54 -2.41
N PHE A 213 18.13 0.10 -1.76
CA PHE A 213 16.81 0.65 -1.98
C PHE A 213 16.73 2.13 -1.60
N ARG A 214 17.19 2.51 -0.39
CA ARG A 214 17.20 3.92 0.07
C ARG A 214 18.00 4.82 -0.86
N THR A 215 19.14 4.33 -1.36
CA THR A 215 19.95 5.07 -2.35
C THR A 215 19.18 5.25 -3.65
N THR A 216 18.58 4.18 -4.19
CA THR A 216 17.77 4.25 -5.41
C THR A 216 16.61 5.23 -5.27
N LEU A 217 15.89 5.19 -4.13
CA LEU A 217 14.76 6.08 -3.89
C LEU A 217 15.22 7.54 -3.70
N ALA A 218 16.28 7.78 -2.93
CA ALA A 218 16.82 9.12 -2.70
C ALA A 218 17.32 9.76 -3.99
N ASP A 219 18.11 9.01 -4.80
CA ASP A 219 18.57 9.46 -6.12
C ASP A 219 17.37 9.73 -7.06
N GLY A 220 16.33 8.90 -6.96
CA GLY A 220 15.06 9.08 -7.69
C GLY A 220 14.35 10.37 -7.32
N VAL A 221 14.24 10.69 -6.04
CA VAL A 221 13.63 11.93 -5.53
C VAL A 221 14.44 13.15 -6.00
N GLU A 222 15.77 13.11 -5.89
CA GLU A 222 16.65 14.17 -6.35
C GLU A 222 16.52 14.40 -7.86
N ARG A 223 16.51 13.32 -8.65
CA ARG A 223 16.28 13.38 -10.09
C ARG A 223 14.91 13.96 -10.43
N ALA A 224 13.83 13.47 -9.81
CA ALA A 224 12.48 13.96 -10.07
C ALA A 224 12.36 15.46 -9.82
N ARG A 225 12.99 15.96 -8.75
CA ARG A 225 13.07 17.41 -8.46
C ARG A 225 13.85 18.17 -9.52
N ALA A 226 15.05 17.69 -9.85
CA ALA A 226 15.93 18.36 -10.81
C ALA A 226 15.35 18.46 -12.22
N THR A 227 14.51 17.51 -12.62
CA THR A 227 13.87 17.44 -13.95
C THR A 227 12.45 18.01 -13.97
N GLY A 228 11.88 18.42 -12.82
CA GLY A 228 10.49 18.87 -12.71
C GLY A 228 9.46 17.73 -12.77
N GLN A 229 9.90 16.46 -12.76
CA GLN A 229 9.01 15.30 -12.68
C GLN A 229 8.26 15.26 -11.35
N ALA A 230 8.88 15.73 -10.26
CA ALA A 230 8.28 15.75 -8.92
C ALA A 230 6.94 16.51 -8.86
N ASP A 231 6.73 17.51 -9.72
CA ASP A 231 5.50 18.31 -9.75
C ASP A 231 4.42 17.71 -10.67
N ARG A 232 4.66 16.55 -11.29
CA ARG A 232 3.66 15.86 -12.10
C ARG A 232 2.67 15.14 -11.21
N LYS A 233 1.38 15.31 -11.49
CA LYS A 233 0.32 14.53 -10.84
C LYS A 233 0.29 13.13 -11.41
N VAL A 234 0.52 12.15 -10.55
CA VAL A 234 0.62 10.74 -10.94
C VAL A 234 -0.52 9.95 -10.32
N LEU A 235 -1.09 9.02 -11.08
CA LEU A 235 -2.07 8.05 -10.63
C LEU A 235 -1.53 6.64 -10.86
N LEU A 236 -1.72 5.74 -9.87
CA LEU A 236 -1.62 4.28 -10.06
C LEU A 236 -2.99 3.66 -9.87
N MET A 237 -3.51 3.03 -10.95
CA MET A 237 -4.82 2.39 -10.94
C MET A 237 -4.77 0.95 -11.44
N TYR A 238 -5.80 0.15 -11.07
CA TYR A 238 -5.88 -1.26 -11.43
C TYR A 238 -7.34 -1.74 -11.52
N GLY A 239 -7.54 -2.97 -11.98
CA GLY A 239 -8.85 -3.62 -12.00
C GLY A 239 -9.47 -3.74 -13.38
N SER A 240 -10.73 -3.33 -13.50
CA SER A 240 -11.53 -3.31 -14.73
C SER A 240 -12.29 -2.00 -14.86
N ALA A 241 -12.92 -1.75 -16.03
CA ALA A 241 -13.71 -0.54 -16.25
C ALA A 241 -14.93 -0.45 -15.32
N ASP A 242 -15.44 -1.58 -14.82
CA ASP A 242 -16.56 -1.63 -13.89
C ASP A 242 -16.15 -1.36 -12.44
N THR A 243 -14.89 -1.64 -12.10
CA THR A 243 -14.35 -1.45 -10.76
C THR A 243 -12.89 -1.01 -10.86
N ILE A 244 -12.68 0.31 -10.77
CA ILE A 244 -11.34 0.90 -10.81
C ILE A 244 -10.86 1.03 -9.37
N GLY A 245 -9.82 0.25 -9.04
CA GLY A 245 -9.04 0.42 -7.82
C GLY A 245 -7.92 1.44 -8.03
N VAL A 246 -7.61 2.19 -7.00
CA VAL A 246 -6.48 3.13 -6.94
C VAL A 246 -5.60 2.79 -5.76
N ASP A 247 -4.31 2.68 -5.99
CA ASP A 247 -3.33 2.62 -4.89
C ASP A 247 -3.25 4.01 -4.24
N THR A 248 -3.87 4.17 -3.08
CA THR A 248 -3.88 5.42 -2.30
C THR A 248 -2.61 5.59 -1.47
N THR A 249 -2.40 6.77 -0.88
CA THR A 249 -1.17 7.08 -0.11
C THR A 249 -0.96 6.20 1.14
N ASP A 250 -1.96 5.41 1.55
CA ASP A 250 -1.89 4.39 2.59
C ASP A 250 -1.65 2.96 2.05
N THR A 251 -1.31 2.83 0.78
CA THR A 251 -0.74 1.61 0.20
C THR A 251 0.75 1.78 -0.07
N VAL A 252 1.50 0.68 -0.10
CA VAL A 252 2.96 0.73 -0.31
C VAL A 252 3.34 1.45 -1.60
N ASN A 253 2.65 1.14 -2.71
CA ASN A 253 2.99 1.74 -4.00
C ASN A 253 2.50 3.19 -4.10
N GLY A 254 1.31 3.50 -3.59
CA GLY A 254 0.81 4.88 -3.53
C GLY A 254 1.71 5.77 -2.66
N ASN A 255 2.14 5.27 -1.50
CA ASN A 255 3.10 5.92 -0.61
C ASN A 255 4.47 6.14 -1.29
N LEU A 256 4.99 5.12 -2.00
CA LEU A 256 6.23 5.23 -2.77
C LEU A 256 6.13 6.31 -3.85
N LEU A 257 5.04 6.32 -4.63
CA LEU A 257 4.83 7.31 -5.69
C LEU A 257 4.62 8.71 -5.12
N ALA A 258 3.95 8.85 -3.97
CA ALA A 258 3.80 10.12 -3.26
C ALA A 258 5.15 10.68 -2.75
N THR A 259 6.14 9.81 -2.50
CA THR A 259 7.50 10.23 -2.17
C THR A 259 8.21 10.88 -3.38
N LEU A 260 7.90 10.43 -4.60
CA LEU A 260 8.55 10.86 -5.84
C LEU A 260 7.82 12.03 -6.52
N TYR A 261 6.47 12.02 -6.53
CA TYR A 261 5.63 12.85 -7.38
C TYR A 261 4.54 13.58 -6.59
N ASP A 262 3.79 14.47 -7.24
CA ASP A 262 2.50 14.94 -6.75
C ASP A 262 1.47 13.79 -6.88
N TYR A 263 1.01 13.28 -5.72
CA TYR A 263 0.12 12.13 -5.65
C TYR A 263 -1.13 12.47 -4.83
N PRO A 264 -2.20 13.01 -5.47
CA PRO A 264 -3.37 13.52 -4.75
C PRO A 264 -4.37 12.44 -4.30
N PHE A 265 -4.08 11.16 -4.57
CA PHE A 265 -4.99 10.05 -4.28
C PHE A 265 -4.80 9.55 -2.84
N VAL A 266 -5.61 10.10 -1.95
CA VAL A 266 -5.62 9.75 -0.51
C VAL A 266 -6.75 8.76 -0.19
N PRO A 267 -6.65 7.96 0.88
CA PRO A 267 -7.72 7.06 1.29
C PRO A 267 -9.00 7.82 1.61
N ARG A 268 -10.16 7.22 1.28
CA ARG A 268 -11.49 7.80 1.46
C ARG A 268 -12.30 6.91 2.39
N GLY A 269 -12.63 7.43 3.57
CA GLY A 269 -13.46 6.72 4.55
C GLY A 269 -12.69 5.68 5.36
N ALA A 270 -13.44 4.97 6.22
CA ALA A 270 -12.88 3.98 7.15
C ALA A 270 -12.93 2.54 6.59
N ASP A 271 -13.59 2.34 5.45
CA ASP A 271 -13.80 1.02 4.85
C ASP A 271 -12.77 0.81 3.73
N VAL A 272 -11.89 -0.17 3.92
CA VAL A 272 -10.76 -0.45 3.00
C VAL A 272 -11.24 -0.76 1.59
N GLU A 273 -12.43 -1.38 1.43
CA GLU A 273 -12.98 -1.76 0.14
C GLU A 273 -13.47 -0.54 -0.68
N THR A 274 -13.99 0.47 -0.01
CA THR A 274 -14.45 1.72 -0.64
C THR A 274 -13.37 2.79 -0.72
N ALA A 275 -12.37 2.73 0.15
CA ALA A 275 -11.29 3.71 0.24
C ALA A 275 -10.41 3.79 -1.02
N SER A 276 -10.27 2.67 -1.74
CA SER A 276 -9.45 2.56 -2.96
C SER A 276 -10.26 2.60 -4.26
N THR A 277 -11.60 2.64 -4.21
CA THR A 277 -12.43 2.68 -5.43
C THR A 277 -12.67 4.12 -5.88
N TYR A 278 -12.44 4.39 -7.15
CA TYR A 278 -12.61 5.70 -7.78
C TYR A 278 -13.42 5.58 -9.07
N SER A 279 -14.35 6.50 -9.30
CA SER A 279 -14.99 6.67 -10.60
C SER A 279 -14.06 7.41 -11.59
N VAL A 280 -14.34 7.28 -12.87
CA VAL A 280 -13.58 8.00 -13.92
C VAL A 280 -13.72 9.52 -13.76
N GLU A 281 -14.90 10.01 -13.32
CA GLU A 281 -15.16 11.42 -13.04
C GLU A 281 -14.30 11.95 -11.89
N GLU A 282 -14.12 11.16 -10.85
CA GLU A 282 -13.26 11.51 -9.72
C GLU A 282 -11.79 11.54 -10.12
N ILE A 283 -11.36 10.60 -10.97
CA ILE A 283 -10.02 10.61 -11.57
C ILE A 283 -9.82 11.88 -12.42
N LEU A 284 -10.80 12.20 -13.27
CA LEU A 284 -10.77 13.43 -14.08
C LEU A 284 -10.68 14.69 -13.21
N ALA A 285 -11.41 14.73 -12.08
CA ALA A 285 -11.39 15.89 -11.17
C ALA A 285 -10.01 16.10 -10.52
N GLN A 286 -9.21 15.05 -10.32
CA GLN A 286 -7.82 15.16 -9.87
C GLN A 286 -6.87 15.59 -10.99
N ALA A 287 -7.28 15.43 -12.25
CA ALA A 287 -6.53 15.81 -13.45
C ALA A 287 -5.07 15.27 -13.46
N PRO A 288 -4.84 13.94 -13.41
CA PRO A 288 -3.49 13.40 -13.43
C PRO A 288 -2.78 13.69 -14.77
N ASP A 289 -1.48 14.02 -14.69
CA ASP A 289 -0.60 14.22 -15.86
C ASP A 289 -0.09 12.89 -16.41
N VAL A 290 0.02 11.87 -15.55
CA VAL A 290 0.52 10.53 -15.87
C VAL A 290 -0.34 9.49 -15.17
N VAL A 291 -0.71 8.44 -15.88
CA VAL A 291 -1.41 7.28 -15.32
C VAL A 291 -0.55 6.04 -15.51
N PHE A 292 -0.26 5.37 -14.42
CA PHE A 292 0.18 3.98 -14.41
C PHE A 292 -1.05 3.10 -14.22
N ALA A 293 -1.22 2.10 -15.07
CA ALA A 293 -2.29 1.13 -14.94
C ALA A 293 -1.71 -0.28 -14.91
N PHE A 294 -2.27 -1.17 -14.12
CA PHE A 294 -2.04 -2.59 -14.31
C PHE A 294 -3.35 -3.34 -14.34
N SER A 295 -3.47 -4.25 -15.29
CA SER A 295 -4.70 -4.95 -15.58
C SER A 295 -4.68 -6.34 -14.94
N LEU A 296 -5.77 -6.72 -14.28
CA LEU A 296 -5.95 -8.07 -13.75
C LEU A 296 -6.53 -8.95 -14.89
N LEU A 297 -5.63 -9.53 -15.69
CA LEU A 297 -6.00 -10.38 -16.80
C LEU A 297 -6.04 -11.86 -16.35
N PHE A 298 -7.19 -12.49 -16.45
CA PHE A 298 -7.41 -13.90 -16.12
C PHE A 298 -7.24 -14.81 -17.33
N SER A 299 -7.32 -14.24 -18.54
CA SER A 299 -7.12 -14.94 -19.81
C SER A 299 -6.42 -14.05 -20.84
N SER A 300 -5.90 -14.66 -21.91
CA SER A 300 -5.31 -13.91 -23.03
C SER A 300 -6.35 -13.17 -23.91
N ALA A 301 -7.64 -13.43 -23.69
CA ALA A 301 -8.73 -12.74 -24.36
C ALA A 301 -9.19 -11.48 -23.61
N ASP A 302 -8.73 -11.30 -22.37
CA ASP A 302 -9.12 -10.14 -21.55
C ASP A 302 -8.44 -8.88 -22.09
N ARG A 303 -9.21 -7.80 -22.15
CA ARG A 303 -8.70 -6.48 -22.53
C ARG A 303 -8.06 -5.81 -21.34
N THR A 304 -7.01 -5.04 -21.58
CA THR A 304 -6.40 -4.20 -20.54
C THR A 304 -7.41 -3.19 -19.98
N LEU A 305 -7.17 -2.68 -18.78
CA LEU A 305 -8.02 -1.66 -18.17
C LEU A 305 -8.09 -0.42 -19.07
N THR A 306 -6.97 0.01 -19.64
CA THR A 306 -6.91 1.16 -20.53
C THR A 306 -7.68 0.92 -21.83
N ASP A 307 -7.64 -0.29 -22.41
CA ASP A 307 -8.45 -0.66 -23.58
C ASP A 307 -9.96 -0.67 -23.27
N GLN A 308 -10.35 -1.11 -22.07
CA GLN A 308 -11.75 -1.10 -21.65
C GLN A 308 -12.26 0.33 -21.50
N LEU A 309 -11.45 1.26 -21.03
CA LEU A 309 -11.78 2.67 -20.84
C LEU A 309 -11.69 3.51 -22.13
N ALA A 310 -11.08 3.00 -23.19
CA ALA A 310 -10.81 3.76 -24.43
C ALA A 310 -12.06 4.40 -25.07
N ALA A 311 -13.24 3.77 -24.92
CA ALA A 311 -14.51 4.30 -25.44
C ALA A 311 -15.26 5.23 -24.44
N ASN A 312 -14.73 5.43 -23.23
CA ASN A 312 -15.37 6.27 -22.23
C ASN A 312 -15.10 7.76 -22.51
N PRO A 313 -16.12 8.59 -22.75
CA PRO A 313 -15.91 10.00 -23.10
C PRO A 313 -15.37 10.85 -21.95
N VAL A 314 -15.55 10.44 -20.69
CA VAL A 314 -14.98 11.12 -19.52
C VAL A 314 -13.49 10.78 -19.39
N TRP A 315 -13.14 9.51 -19.60
CA TRP A 315 -11.74 9.07 -19.64
C TRP A 315 -10.92 9.80 -20.69
N ALA A 316 -11.50 10.01 -21.88
CA ALA A 316 -10.86 10.78 -22.95
C ALA A 316 -10.54 12.25 -22.60
N GLN A 317 -11.14 12.79 -21.51
CA GLN A 317 -10.87 14.16 -21.03
C GLN A 317 -9.76 14.22 -19.98
N VAL A 318 -9.31 13.09 -19.45
CA VAL A 318 -8.20 13.03 -18.47
C VAL A 318 -6.92 13.57 -19.14
N PRO A 319 -6.20 14.52 -18.53
CA PRO A 319 -5.00 15.12 -19.14
C PRO A 319 -3.95 14.09 -19.57
N ALA A 320 -3.71 13.07 -18.76
CA ALA A 320 -2.79 11.98 -19.10
C ALA A 320 -3.21 11.26 -20.39
N VAL A 321 -4.50 11.03 -20.61
CA VAL A 321 -5.04 10.38 -21.83
C VAL A 321 -4.83 11.28 -23.04
N GLN A 322 -5.16 12.56 -22.91
CA GLN A 322 -5.00 13.54 -24.00
C GLN A 322 -3.54 13.73 -24.44
N GLN A 323 -2.61 13.56 -23.48
CA GLN A 323 -1.16 13.70 -23.71
C GLN A 323 -0.46 12.41 -24.10
N GLY A 324 -1.17 11.26 -24.07
CA GLY A 324 -0.57 9.93 -24.34
C GLY A 324 0.32 9.43 -23.20
N ASN A 325 0.11 9.92 -21.97
CA ASN A 325 0.89 9.57 -20.79
C ASN A 325 0.17 8.49 -19.91
N VAL A 326 -0.45 7.53 -20.56
CA VAL A 326 -1.04 6.35 -19.91
C VAL A 326 -0.18 5.15 -20.19
N HIS A 327 0.32 4.50 -19.14
CA HIS A 327 1.29 3.40 -19.22
C HIS A 327 0.72 2.15 -18.58
N GLU A 328 0.54 1.08 -19.38
CA GLU A 328 0.26 -0.26 -18.85
C GLU A 328 1.54 -0.87 -18.30
N MET A 329 1.49 -1.25 -17.02
CA MET A 329 2.61 -1.77 -16.26
C MET A 329 2.47 -3.28 -16.03
N ASP A 330 3.59 -3.98 -15.82
CA ASP A 330 3.55 -5.42 -15.50
C ASP A 330 2.79 -5.65 -14.17
N PRO A 331 1.61 -6.31 -14.21
CA PRO A 331 0.79 -6.52 -13.01
C PRO A 331 1.49 -7.41 -11.96
N ARG A 332 2.45 -8.22 -12.38
CA ARG A 332 3.23 -9.07 -11.47
C ARG A 332 4.10 -8.23 -10.56
N LEU A 333 4.79 -7.25 -11.12
CA LEU A 333 5.67 -6.34 -10.39
C LEU A 333 4.86 -5.25 -9.66
N TRP A 334 4.03 -4.52 -10.39
CA TRP A 334 3.29 -3.37 -9.85
C TRP A 334 2.11 -3.79 -8.96
N GLY A 335 1.48 -4.92 -9.25
CA GLY A 335 0.36 -5.44 -8.45
C GLY A 335 0.79 -6.24 -7.22
N SER A 336 1.88 -7.02 -7.30
CA SER A 336 2.27 -7.95 -6.23
C SER A 336 3.60 -7.60 -5.56
N GLY A 337 4.47 -6.82 -6.20
CA GLY A 337 5.77 -6.41 -5.67
C GLY A 337 5.63 -5.37 -4.56
N ARG A 338 6.12 -5.69 -3.37
CA ARG A 338 6.05 -4.82 -2.18
C ARG A 338 7.36 -4.74 -1.41
N GLY A 339 8.37 -5.54 -1.78
CA GLY A 339 9.68 -5.54 -1.14
C GLY A 339 10.68 -4.60 -1.84
N THR A 340 11.86 -4.48 -1.27
CA THR A 340 12.87 -3.48 -1.66
C THR A 340 13.35 -3.61 -3.10
N ARG A 341 13.44 -4.84 -3.64
CA ARG A 341 13.80 -5.07 -5.05
C ARG A 341 12.72 -4.58 -6.00
N SER A 342 11.48 -5.01 -5.75
CA SER A 342 10.32 -4.62 -6.55
C SER A 342 10.10 -3.11 -6.50
N LEU A 343 10.13 -2.50 -5.31
CA LEU A 343 9.96 -1.06 -5.13
C LEU A 343 11.07 -0.26 -5.83
N GLY A 344 12.33 -0.71 -5.75
CA GLY A 344 13.44 -0.09 -6.47
C GLY A 344 13.26 -0.13 -8.00
N ALA A 345 12.71 -1.23 -8.52
CA ALA A 345 12.38 -1.33 -9.93
C ALA A 345 11.21 -0.42 -10.32
N ILE A 346 10.18 -0.29 -9.47
CA ILE A 346 9.06 0.64 -9.67
C ILE A 346 9.56 2.09 -9.71
N VAL A 347 10.46 2.50 -8.80
CA VAL A 347 11.13 3.82 -8.84
C VAL A 347 11.79 4.04 -10.20
N THR A 348 12.60 3.08 -10.63
CA THR A 348 13.35 3.20 -11.90
C THR A 348 12.43 3.29 -13.11
N GLN A 349 11.41 2.43 -13.18
CA GLN A 349 10.46 2.38 -14.28
C GLN A 349 9.60 3.64 -14.34
N SER A 350 9.11 4.13 -13.19
CA SER A 350 8.30 5.35 -13.14
C SER A 350 9.08 6.58 -13.62
N LEU A 351 10.33 6.73 -13.17
CA LEU A 351 11.21 7.83 -13.60
C LEU A 351 11.59 7.79 -15.08
N ALA A 352 11.51 6.62 -15.70
CA ALA A 352 11.83 6.47 -17.13
C ALA A 352 10.70 7.02 -18.03
N VAL A 353 9.45 7.03 -17.55
CA VAL A 353 8.28 7.37 -18.37
C VAL A 353 7.58 8.66 -17.96
N VAL A 354 7.69 9.09 -16.70
CA VAL A 354 7.14 10.39 -16.27
C VAL A 354 7.90 11.52 -16.98
N PRO A 355 7.22 12.39 -17.74
CA PRO A 355 7.89 13.47 -18.47
C PRO A 355 8.43 14.54 -17.52
N GLY A 356 9.65 15.02 -17.79
CA GLY A 356 10.17 16.23 -17.18
C GLY A 356 9.44 17.50 -17.63
N ARG A 357 9.82 18.63 -17.08
CA ARG A 357 9.41 19.95 -17.58
C ARG A 357 10.35 20.45 -18.67
#